data_7ff5a677b6616a2d4ec4c7cd22f0ae4a
#
_entry.id   7ff5a677b6616a2d4ec4c7cd22f0ae4a
#
_cell.length_a   1.000
_cell.length_b   1.000
_cell.length_c   1.000
_cell.angle_alpha   90.00
_cell.angle_beta   90.00
_cell.angle_gamma   90.00
#
_symmetry.space_group_name_H-M   'P 1'
#
loop_
_entity.id
_entity.type
_entity.pdbx_description
1 polymer ?
#
loop_
_entity_poly.entity_id
_entity_poly.type
_entity_poly.pdbx_seq_one_letter_code
_entity_poly.pdbx_strand_id
1 'polypeptide(L)'
;VYVLMEKLKADAQRIDVGDPSGTTLPGITGGYILKIDKTSGDGPTGQPMEYYNTNWGDDAVYKSSNSFRSHYDIYGDTLGIEPFRPPYHDQQWRETYFLYEHPGPGEMNYEQRTYIQNYLHDFEKALAEETFTGNERRYLDYIDLESFVDGFIINELAGNIDAYRISTFLHKPKNGKLRFGPVWDFNIGYGRQGRVPWDDWIA
;
A
#
# COMPACT_ATOMS: atom_id res chain seq x y z
N VAL A 1 -18.98 17.94 16.15
CA VAL A 1 -18.03 18.65 15.28
C VAL A 1 -17.90 17.83 13.99
N TYR A 2 -18.11 18.48 12.84
CA TYR A 2 -17.93 17.85 11.54
C TYR A 2 -16.65 18.40 10.92
N VAL A 3 -15.82 17.51 10.37
CA VAL A 3 -14.64 17.89 9.61
C VAL A 3 -14.94 17.70 8.13
N LEU A 4 -14.79 18.74 7.35
CA LEU A 4 -14.88 18.64 5.90
C LEU A 4 -13.55 18.05 5.40
N MET A 5 -13.62 16.83 4.86
CA MET A 5 -12.46 16.14 4.30
C MET A 5 -12.71 15.80 2.84
N GLU A 6 -11.65 15.83 2.06
CA GLU A 6 -11.72 15.34 0.69
C GLU A 6 -11.67 13.82 0.67
N LYS A 7 -12.61 13.20 -0.04
CA LYS A 7 -12.60 11.74 -0.22
C LYS A 7 -11.46 11.35 -1.17
N LEU A 8 -10.66 10.37 -0.77
CA LEU A 8 -9.73 9.71 -1.69
C LEU A 8 -10.52 9.04 -2.81
N LYS A 9 -10.25 9.42 -4.04
CA LYS A 9 -11.01 8.97 -5.20
C LYS A 9 -10.18 9.06 -6.47
N ALA A 10 -10.22 8.02 -7.29
CA ALA A 10 -9.75 8.07 -8.66
C ALA A 10 -10.65 9.04 -9.45
N ASP A 11 -10.09 10.11 -9.94
CA ASP A 11 -10.80 11.17 -10.67
C ASP A 11 -9.77 12.10 -11.33
N ALA A 12 -10.06 12.60 -12.51
CA ALA A 12 -9.15 13.47 -13.26
C ALA A 12 -8.77 14.78 -12.54
N GLN A 13 -9.58 15.21 -11.57
CA GLN A 13 -9.32 16.41 -10.76
C GLN A 13 -8.78 16.08 -9.36
N ARG A 14 -8.52 14.80 -9.06
CA ARG A 14 -8.04 14.33 -7.76
C ARG A 14 -6.83 13.41 -7.93
N ILE A 15 -7.03 12.09 -7.90
CA ILE A 15 -5.99 11.13 -8.17
C ILE A 15 -6.19 10.64 -9.61
N ASP A 16 -5.55 11.33 -10.55
CA ASP A 16 -5.66 11.00 -11.97
C ASP A 16 -4.80 9.78 -12.31
N VAL A 17 -5.39 8.63 -12.16
CA VAL A 17 -4.76 7.36 -12.52
C VAL A 17 -5.25 6.81 -13.86
N GLY A 18 -6.36 7.37 -14.38
CA GLY A 18 -7.14 6.78 -15.47
C GLY A 18 -7.81 5.48 -15.03
N ASP A 19 -8.46 4.80 -15.95
CA ASP A 19 -9.07 3.50 -15.69
C ASP A 19 -8.32 2.39 -16.44
N PRO A 20 -8.05 1.23 -15.81
CA PRO A 20 -7.52 0.09 -16.53
C PRO A 20 -8.61 -0.42 -17.48
N SER A 21 -8.22 -0.79 -18.68
CA SER A 21 -9.17 -1.24 -19.70
C SER A 21 -8.71 -2.50 -20.40
N GLY A 22 -9.66 -3.41 -20.64
CA GLY A 22 -9.38 -4.66 -21.33
C GLY A 22 -8.51 -5.62 -20.53
N THR A 23 -7.81 -6.49 -21.25
CA THR A 23 -7.02 -7.61 -20.71
C THR A 23 -5.57 -7.60 -21.17
N THR A 24 -5.18 -6.64 -22.01
CA THR A 24 -3.87 -6.59 -22.64
C THR A 24 -3.23 -5.21 -22.52
N LEU A 25 -1.91 -5.17 -22.71
CA LEU A 25 -1.16 -3.93 -22.82
C LEU A 25 -1.57 -3.16 -24.08
N PRO A 26 -1.59 -1.83 -24.06
CA PRO A 26 -1.30 -0.96 -22.91
C PRO A 26 -2.51 -0.69 -22.00
N GLY A 27 -3.65 -1.33 -22.24
CA GLY A 27 -4.91 -1.06 -21.54
C GLY A 27 -4.83 -1.23 -20.02
N ILE A 28 -4.06 -2.22 -19.57
CA ILE A 28 -3.92 -2.58 -18.14
C ILE A 28 -2.71 -1.94 -17.44
N THR A 29 -1.99 -1.01 -18.08
CA THR A 29 -0.72 -0.46 -17.54
C THR A 29 -0.87 0.45 -16.34
N GLY A 30 -2.05 0.82 -15.94
CA GLY A 30 -2.31 1.73 -14.81
C GLY A 30 -3.80 1.91 -14.58
N GLY A 31 -4.14 2.86 -13.76
CA GLY A 31 -5.48 3.05 -13.26
C GLY A 31 -5.65 2.38 -11.89
N TYR A 32 -4.56 2.24 -11.12
CA TYR A 32 -4.61 1.54 -9.84
C TYR A 32 -4.30 2.48 -8.68
N ILE A 33 -5.08 2.33 -7.60
CA ILE A 33 -4.77 2.84 -6.28
C ILE A 33 -4.70 1.63 -5.35
N LEU A 34 -3.61 1.52 -4.62
CA LEU A 34 -3.38 0.51 -3.60
C LEU A 34 -3.24 1.19 -2.25
N LYS A 35 -3.56 0.47 -1.19
CA LYS A 35 -3.28 0.94 0.16
C LYS A 35 -2.65 -0.16 1.02
N ILE A 36 -1.79 0.24 1.93
CA ILE A 36 -1.32 -0.56 3.04
C ILE A 36 -2.13 -0.09 4.24
N ASP A 37 -3.05 -0.93 4.70
CA ASP A 37 -3.99 -0.57 5.76
C ASP A 37 -4.65 -1.80 6.37
N LYS A 38 -5.43 -1.57 7.42
CA LYS A 38 -6.36 -2.57 7.95
C LYS A 38 -7.50 -2.80 6.96
N THR A 39 -8.11 -3.97 7.02
CA THR A 39 -9.33 -4.30 6.30
C THR A 39 -10.58 -3.79 7.04
N SER A 40 -10.55 -2.56 7.52
CA SER A 40 -11.63 -2.00 8.32
C SER A 40 -12.97 -2.02 7.58
N GLY A 41 -14.00 -2.48 8.23
CA GLY A 41 -15.36 -2.52 7.71
C GLY A 41 -15.72 -3.80 6.96
N ASP A 42 -14.78 -4.70 6.74
CA ASP A 42 -14.97 -5.93 5.97
C ASP A 42 -15.04 -7.20 6.86
N GLY A 43 -15.35 -7.05 8.14
CA GLY A 43 -15.65 -8.19 9.01
C GLY A 43 -16.83 -9.01 8.44
N PRO A 44 -17.01 -10.27 8.85
CA PRO A 44 -18.05 -11.16 8.33
C PRO A 44 -19.46 -10.57 8.38
N THR A 45 -19.68 -9.58 9.22
CA THR A 45 -20.96 -8.88 9.44
C THR A 45 -20.97 -7.45 8.87
N GLY A 46 -19.91 -7.00 8.19
CA GLY A 46 -19.77 -5.61 7.74
C GLY A 46 -19.51 -4.61 8.88
N GLN A 47 -19.23 -5.09 10.08
CA GLN A 47 -18.86 -4.24 11.21
C GLN A 47 -17.37 -3.89 11.15
N PRO A 48 -16.97 -2.69 11.60
CA PRO A 48 -15.57 -2.34 11.74
C PRO A 48 -14.87 -3.34 12.68
N MET A 49 -13.71 -3.82 12.26
CA MET A 49 -12.90 -4.65 13.13
C MET A 49 -12.33 -3.81 14.28
N GLU A 50 -12.53 -4.28 15.50
CA GLU A 50 -11.86 -3.69 16.66
C GLU A 50 -10.37 -4.03 16.58
N TYR A 51 -9.53 -3.03 16.52
CA TYR A 51 -8.08 -3.16 16.39
C TYR A 51 -7.39 -4.01 17.47
N TYR A 52 -8.04 -4.15 18.62
CA TYR A 52 -7.54 -4.89 19.78
C TYR A 52 -8.28 -6.20 20.06
N ASN A 53 -9.12 -6.64 19.13
CA ASN A 53 -9.78 -7.91 19.30
C ASN A 53 -8.75 -9.05 19.30
N THR A 54 -8.82 -9.94 20.27
CA THR A 54 -7.97 -11.14 20.34
C THR A 54 -8.14 -12.06 19.14
N ASN A 55 -9.24 -11.92 18.41
CA ASN A 55 -9.56 -12.64 17.18
C ASN A 55 -9.23 -11.81 15.91
N TRP A 56 -8.39 -10.80 16.02
CA TRP A 56 -8.04 -9.95 14.89
C TRP A 56 -7.53 -10.75 13.68
N GLY A 57 -6.81 -11.84 13.93
CA GLY A 57 -6.37 -12.77 12.90
C GLY A 57 -7.53 -13.50 12.19
N ASP A 58 -8.59 -13.87 12.91
CA ASP A 58 -9.74 -14.60 12.35
C ASP A 58 -10.65 -13.66 11.55
N ASP A 59 -10.74 -12.40 11.96
CA ASP A 59 -11.56 -11.38 11.34
C ASP A 59 -10.82 -10.57 10.27
N ALA A 60 -9.49 -10.64 10.24
CA ALA A 60 -8.72 -9.95 9.23
C ALA A 60 -8.99 -10.55 7.84
N VAL A 61 -9.56 -9.75 6.99
CA VAL A 61 -10.13 -10.20 5.72
C VAL A 61 -9.20 -9.88 4.56
N TYR A 62 -7.89 -10.10 4.74
CA TYR A 62 -6.98 -10.15 3.61
C TYR A 62 -7.26 -11.42 2.81
N LYS A 63 -7.73 -11.26 1.59
CA LYS A 63 -8.05 -12.35 0.66
C LYS A 63 -7.44 -12.04 -0.69
N SER A 64 -7.16 -13.06 -1.48
CA SER A 64 -6.72 -12.89 -2.86
C SER A 64 -7.70 -12.07 -3.72
N SER A 65 -8.95 -11.95 -3.28
CA SER A 65 -9.95 -11.11 -3.95
C SER A 65 -9.82 -9.62 -3.65
N ASN A 66 -9.30 -9.23 -2.48
CA ASN A 66 -9.22 -7.81 -2.07
C ASN A 66 -7.79 -7.30 -1.87
N SER A 67 -6.79 -8.19 -1.86
CA SER A 67 -5.41 -7.84 -1.56
C SER A 67 -4.42 -8.84 -2.14
N PHE A 68 -3.16 -8.49 -2.05
CA PHE A 68 -2.03 -9.39 -2.26
C PHE A 68 -0.91 -9.05 -1.28
N ARG A 69 -0.05 -10.01 -1.01
CA ARG A 69 1.06 -9.85 -0.07
C ARG A 69 2.35 -9.51 -0.81
N SER A 70 3.21 -8.68 -0.19
CA SER A 70 4.60 -8.56 -0.59
C SER A 70 5.30 -9.92 -0.60
N HIS A 71 6.24 -10.10 -1.52
CA HIS A 71 7.12 -11.28 -1.53
C HIS A 71 8.28 -11.18 -0.55
N TYR A 72 8.42 -10.03 0.09
CA TYR A 72 9.45 -9.75 1.08
C TYR A 72 8.80 -9.38 2.41
N ASP A 73 9.49 -9.68 3.49
CA ASP A 73 9.10 -9.20 4.80
C ASP A 73 9.68 -7.79 5.07
N ILE A 74 9.35 -7.23 6.24
CA ILE A 74 9.84 -5.92 6.66
C ILE A 74 11.36 -5.82 6.82
N TYR A 75 12.08 -6.94 6.79
CA TYR A 75 13.54 -6.99 6.83
C TYR A 75 14.17 -7.22 5.44
N GLY A 76 13.34 -7.40 4.42
CA GLY A 76 13.77 -7.70 3.06
C GLY A 76 14.04 -9.18 2.81
N ASP A 77 13.69 -10.07 3.74
CA ASP A 77 13.79 -11.51 3.56
C ASP A 77 12.64 -12.02 2.68
N THR A 78 12.92 -12.96 1.79
CA THR A 78 11.94 -13.55 0.89
C THR A 78 10.94 -14.42 1.64
N LEU A 79 9.64 -14.14 1.46
CA LEU A 79 8.54 -14.85 2.13
C LEU A 79 7.96 -16.05 1.34
N GLY A 80 8.39 -16.28 0.13
CA GLY A 80 7.74 -17.26 -0.76
C GLY A 80 6.39 -16.78 -1.32
N ILE A 81 5.82 -17.57 -2.19
CA ILE A 81 4.68 -17.15 -3.05
C ILE A 81 3.32 -17.36 -2.39
N GLU A 82 3.17 -18.21 -1.40
CA GLU A 82 1.87 -18.47 -0.78
C GLU A 82 1.42 -17.29 0.09
N PRO A 83 0.49 -16.46 -0.39
CA PRO A 83 0.23 -15.15 0.22
C PRO A 83 -0.64 -15.23 1.47
N PHE A 84 -1.47 -16.23 1.61
CA PHE A 84 -2.46 -16.26 2.69
C PHE A 84 -2.45 -17.60 3.39
N ARG A 85 -2.03 -17.62 4.65
CA ARG A 85 -2.14 -18.77 5.54
C ARG A 85 -3.20 -18.48 6.59
N PRO A 86 -4.41 -19.00 6.44
CA PRO A 86 -5.37 -18.96 7.54
C PRO A 86 -5.07 -20.12 8.55
N PRO A 87 -5.24 -19.92 9.84
CA PRO A 87 -5.36 -18.62 10.49
C PRO A 87 -4.03 -17.86 10.41
N TYR A 88 -4.07 -16.57 10.61
CA TYR A 88 -2.86 -15.75 10.62
C TYR A 88 -1.88 -16.30 11.67
N HIS A 89 -0.61 -16.30 11.31
CA HIS A 89 0.44 -16.87 12.15
C HIS A 89 1.14 -15.78 12.97
N ASP A 90 1.89 -16.20 14.00
CA ASP A 90 2.53 -15.31 14.97
C ASP A 90 3.50 -14.28 14.36
N GLN A 91 3.95 -14.49 13.12
CA GLN A 91 4.89 -13.60 12.43
C GLN A 91 4.22 -12.70 11.38
N GLN A 92 2.90 -12.68 11.33
CA GLN A 92 2.17 -11.85 10.39
C GLN A 92 2.55 -10.35 10.45
N TRP A 93 2.98 -9.86 11.58
CA TRP A 93 3.46 -8.49 11.75
C TRP A 93 4.67 -8.13 10.87
N ARG A 94 5.35 -9.14 10.31
CA ARG A 94 6.44 -8.98 9.34
C ARG A 94 5.95 -8.83 7.90
N GLU A 95 4.69 -9.08 7.64
CA GLU A 95 4.13 -9.16 6.29
C GLU A 95 3.43 -7.86 5.91
N THR A 96 3.62 -7.43 4.66
CA THR A 96 2.92 -6.29 4.09
C THR A 96 1.89 -6.75 3.10
N TYR A 97 0.65 -6.28 3.25
CA TYR A 97 -0.46 -6.54 2.35
C TYR A 97 -0.87 -5.27 1.63
N PHE A 98 -1.01 -5.36 0.31
CA PHE A 98 -1.51 -4.30 -0.55
C PHE A 98 -2.99 -4.57 -0.84
N LEU A 99 -3.85 -3.70 -0.35
CA LEU A 99 -5.29 -3.74 -0.61
C LEU A 99 -5.60 -3.02 -1.92
N TYR A 100 -6.52 -3.56 -2.72
CA TYR A 100 -7.04 -2.87 -3.90
C TYR A 100 -8.05 -1.80 -3.48
N GLU A 101 -7.73 -0.54 -3.72
CA GLU A 101 -8.62 0.58 -3.43
C GLU A 101 -9.35 1.05 -4.70
N HIS A 102 -8.63 1.10 -5.83
CA HIS A 102 -9.21 1.38 -7.12
C HIS A 102 -8.43 0.65 -8.23
N PRO A 103 -9.10 -0.02 -9.18
CA PRO A 103 -10.52 -0.41 -9.10
C PRO A 103 -10.77 -1.27 -7.87
N GLY A 104 -12.03 -1.27 -7.41
CA GLY A 104 -12.41 -2.08 -6.24
C GLY A 104 -12.21 -3.59 -6.48
N PRO A 105 -12.18 -4.39 -5.41
CA PRO A 105 -11.85 -5.82 -5.51
C PRO A 105 -12.70 -6.62 -6.51
N GLY A 106 -13.98 -6.25 -6.66
CA GLY A 106 -14.90 -6.90 -7.60
C GLY A 106 -14.87 -6.34 -9.03
N GLU A 107 -14.13 -5.29 -9.27
CA GLU A 107 -14.12 -4.55 -10.54
C GLU A 107 -12.97 -4.94 -11.47
N MET A 108 -11.94 -5.59 -10.92
CA MET A 108 -10.76 -6.01 -11.69
C MET A 108 -10.91 -7.43 -12.25
N ASN A 109 -10.49 -7.61 -13.49
CA ASN A 109 -10.28 -8.93 -14.06
C ASN A 109 -8.95 -9.56 -13.60
N TYR A 110 -8.71 -10.80 -13.99
CA TYR A 110 -7.52 -11.55 -13.61
C TYR A 110 -6.24 -10.90 -14.14
N GLU A 111 -6.23 -10.45 -15.38
CA GLU A 111 -5.07 -9.86 -16.05
C GLU A 111 -4.65 -8.53 -15.42
N GLN A 112 -5.62 -7.72 -15.04
CA GLN A 112 -5.38 -6.45 -14.33
C GLN A 112 -4.76 -6.69 -12.95
N ARG A 113 -5.30 -7.65 -12.19
CA ARG A 113 -4.73 -8.04 -10.90
C ARG A 113 -3.31 -8.58 -11.04
N THR A 114 -3.11 -9.49 -11.97
CA THR A 114 -1.79 -10.07 -12.24
C THR A 114 -0.77 -9.00 -12.64
N TYR A 115 -1.19 -8.04 -13.46
CA TYR A 115 -0.31 -6.95 -13.87
C TYR A 115 0.19 -6.13 -12.68
N ILE A 116 -0.73 -5.64 -11.83
CA ILE A 116 -0.32 -4.77 -10.73
C ILE A 116 0.48 -5.52 -9.65
N GLN A 117 0.15 -6.78 -9.38
CA GLN A 117 0.92 -7.65 -8.49
C GLN A 117 2.36 -7.84 -9.01
N ASN A 118 2.52 -8.22 -10.27
CA ASN A 118 3.83 -8.40 -10.89
C ASN A 118 4.62 -7.09 -10.90
N TYR A 119 3.97 -5.96 -11.18
CA TYR A 119 4.62 -4.66 -11.19
C TYR A 119 5.21 -4.31 -9.82
N LEU A 120 4.45 -4.53 -8.73
CA LEU A 120 4.93 -4.32 -7.37
C LEU A 120 6.05 -5.30 -7.02
N HIS A 121 5.89 -6.57 -7.38
CA HIS A 121 6.91 -7.57 -7.13
C HIS A 121 8.23 -7.26 -7.85
N ASP A 122 8.17 -6.85 -9.11
CA ASP A 122 9.36 -6.47 -9.88
C ASP A 122 10.04 -5.22 -9.28
N PHE A 123 9.24 -4.27 -8.77
CA PHE A 123 9.76 -3.12 -8.05
C PHE A 123 10.46 -3.54 -6.75
N GLU A 124 9.83 -4.36 -5.91
CA GLU A 124 10.41 -4.87 -4.66
C GLU A 124 11.70 -5.64 -4.93
N LYS A 125 11.71 -6.48 -5.97
CA LYS A 125 12.89 -7.22 -6.40
C LYS A 125 14.01 -6.27 -6.82
N ALA A 126 13.71 -5.21 -7.57
CA ALA A 126 14.71 -4.22 -7.98
C ALA A 126 15.28 -3.44 -6.78
N LEU A 127 14.51 -3.28 -5.70
CA LEU A 127 15.01 -2.71 -4.45
C LEU A 127 15.88 -3.69 -3.66
N ALA A 128 15.53 -4.99 -3.65
CA ALA A 128 16.27 -6.02 -2.93
C ALA A 128 17.61 -6.40 -3.62
N GLU A 129 17.77 -6.08 -4.90
CA GLU A 129 19.02 -6.32 -5.63
C GLU A 129 20.12 -5.36 -5.12
N GLU A 130 21.34 -5.86 -4.95
CA GLU A 130 22.50 -5.07 -4.48
C GLU A 130 22.87 -3.89 -5.41
N THR A 131 22.26 -3.82 -6.58
CA THR A 131 22.48 -2.79 -7.59
C THR A 131 21.88 -1.42 -7.25
N PHE A 132 21.09 -1.29 -6.17
CA PHE A 132 20.44 -0.02 -5.83
C PHE A 132 21.42 1.12 -5.53
N THR A 133 22.65 0.82 -5.10
CA THR A 133 23.71 1.80 -4.87
C THR A 133 24.59 2.04 -6.11
N GLY A 134 24.45 1.21 -7.13
CA GLY A 134 25.22 1.27 -8.37
C GLY A 134 24.62 2.25 -9.40
N ASN A 135 25.20 2.21 -10.60
CA ASN A 135 24.73 3.05 -11.72
C ASN A 135 23.39 2.55 -12.33
N GLU A 136 23.01 1.30 -12.07
CA GLU A 136 21.84 0.70 -12.71
C GLU A 136 20.52 1.15 -12.10
N ARG A 137 20.46 1.32 -10.78
CA ARG A 137 19.30 1.85 -10.03
C ARG A 137 17.95 1.44 -10.61
N ARG A 138 17.78 0.15 -10.89
CA ARG A 138 16.63 -0.39 -11.64
C ARG A 138 15.28 -0.08 -11.00
N TYR A 139 15.22 0.13 -9.67
CA TYR A 139 14.01 0.55 -8.99
C TYR A 139 13.43 1.86 -9.54
N LEU A 140 14.29 2.73 -10.12
CA LEU A 140 13.84 3.99 -10.74
C LEU A 140 13.00 3.76 -12.01
N ASP A 141 13.03 2.57 -12.59
CA ASP A 141 12.17 2.25 -13.73
C ASP A 141 10.70 2.10 -13.31
N TYR A 142 10.47 1.80 -12.03
CA TYR A 142 9.15 1.50 -11.48
C TYR A 142 8.51 2.66 -10.74
N ILE A 143 9.28 3.54 -10.11
CA ILE A 143 8.76 4.60 -9.24
C ILE A 143 9.01 6.01 -9.75
N ASP A 144 8.11 6.90 -9.40
CA ASP A 144 8.31 8.35 -9.42
C ASP A 144 9.04 8.72 -8.11
N LEU A 145 10.35 8.86 -8.20
CA LEU A 145 11.21 9.06 -7.03
C LEU A 145 10.82 10.30 -6.22
N GLU A 146 10.45 11.38 -6.89
CA GLU A 146 10.08 12.64 -6.22
C GLU A 146 8.88 12.41 -5.28
N SER A 147 7.85 11.69 -5.73
CA SER A 147 6.69 11.39 -4.90
C SER A 147 7.03 10.56 -3.65
N PHE A 148 7.99 9.64 -3.76
CA PHE A 148 8.44 8.85 -2.61
C PHE A 148 9.28 9.67 -1.64
N VAL A 149 10.15 10.56 -2.14
CA VAL A 149 10.92 11.50 -1.31
C VAL A 149 9.98 12.45 -0.58
N ASP A 150 9.01 13.03 -1.27
CA ASP A 150 8.01 13.92 -0.65
C ASP A 150 7.19 13.17 0.42
N GLY A 151 6.77 11.94 0.12
CA GLY A 151 6.07 11.08 1.06
C GLY A 151 6.90 10.77 2.30
N PHE A 152 8.17 10.47 2.12
CA PHE A 152 9.10 10.27 3.24
C PHE A 152 9.24 11.54 4.08
N ILE A 153 9.56 12.67 3.45
CA ILE A 153 9.76 13.95 4.16
C ILE A 153 8.53 14.35 4.97
N ILE A 154 7.33 14.26 4.39
CA ILE A 154 6.12 14.69 5.10
C ILE A 154 5.79 13.77 6.28
N ASN A 155 6.01 12.45 6.15
CA ASN A 155 5.77 11.51 7.24
C ASN A 155 6.76 11.70 8.39
N GLU A 156 8.06 11.86 8.08
CA GLU A 156 9.09 12.10 9.09
C GLU A 156 8.88 13.46 9.77
N LEU A 157 8.62 14.52 8.99
CA LEU A 157 8.36 15.84 9.55
C LEU A 157 7.12 15.89 10.47
N ALA A 158 6.10 15.12 10.12
CA ALA A 158 4.89 14.99 10.93
C ALA A 158 5.07 14.08 12.14
N GLY A 159 6.11 13.25 12.20
CA GLY A 159 6.23 12.17 13.17
C GLY A 159 5.01 11.23 13.10
N ASN A 160 4.61 10.84 11.88
CA ASN A 160 3.40 10.04 11.67
C ASN A 160 3.67 8.58 11.98
N ILE A 161 3.35 8.15 13.19
CA ILE A 161 3.64 6.79 13.69
C ILE A 161 2.95 5.64 12.93
N ASP A 162 1.93 5.95 12.15
CA ASP A 162 1.27 4.97 11.29
C ASP A 162 1.91 4.86 9.89
N ALA A 163 2.80 5.80 9.57
CA ALA A 163 3.47 5.84 8.29
C ALA A 163 4.11 4.49 7.92
N TYR A 164 4.08 4.17 6.64
CA TYR A 164 4.67 2.99 6.02
C TYR A 164 4.00 1.65 6.39
N ARG A 165 3.28 1.56 7.50
CA ARG A 165 2.65 0.33 8.00
C ARG A 165 1.15 0.25 7.74
N ILE A 166 0.47 1.38 7.93
CA ILE A 166 -0.97 1.55 7.70
C ILE A 166 -1.22 2.96 7.15
N SER A 167 -2.43 3.22 6.71
CA SER A 167 -2.83 4.55 6.20
C SER A 167 -1.93 5.08 5.08
N THR A 168 -1.31 4.16 4.34
CA THR A 168 -0.35 4.47 3.27
C THR A 168 -0.96 4.13 1.93
N PHE A 169 -0.92 5.09 1.00
CA PHE A 169 -1.46 4.92 -0.34
C PHE A 169 -0.35 4.97 -1.38
N LEU A 170 -0.53 4.15 -2.40
CA LEU A 170 0.27 4.12 -3.61
C LEU A 170 -0.67 4.21 -4.81
N HIS A 171 -0.28 4.90 -5.86
CA HIS A 171 -1.08 4.93 -7.06
C HIS A 171 -0.23 4.78 -8.32
N LYS A 172 -0.79 4.11 -9.31
CA LYS A 172 -0.14 3.80 -10.58
C LYS A 172 -0.95 4.39 -11.73
N PRO A 173 -0.58 5.58 -12.23
CA PRO A 173 -1.21 6.15 -13.41
C PRO A 173 -1.00 5.27 -14.65
N LYS A 174 -1.93 5.35 -15.58
CA LYS A 174 -1.81 4.65 -16.86
C LYS A 174 -0.57 5.12 -17.62
N ASN A 175 0.24 4.16 -18.07
CA ASN A 175 1.54 4.39 -18.70
C ASN A 175 2.56 5.18 -17.83
N GLY A 176 2.25 5.44 -16.57
CA GLY A 176 3.13 6.13 -15.62
C GLY A 176 3.86 5.16 -14.68
N LYS A 177 4.66 5.71 -13.80
CA LYS A 177 5.34 4.98 -12.71
C LYS A 177 4.49 4.97 -11.44
N LEU A 178 4.79 4.06 -10.53
CA LEU A 178 4.18 4.03 -9.21
C LEU A 178 4.55 5.30 -8.43
N ARG A 179 3.58 5.89 -7.76
CA ARG A 179 3.72 7.11 -6.96
C ARG A 179 3.29 6.85 -5.53
N PHE A 180 3.99 7.46 -4.59
CA PHE A 180 3.56 7.52 -3.21
C PHE A 180 2.43 8.54 -3.04
N GLY A 181 1.47 8.23 -2.16
CA GLY A 181 0.35 9.13 -1.84
C GLY A 181 -0.97 8.73 -2.53
N PRO A 182 -2.01 9.53 -2.25
CA PRO A 182 -1.97 10.76 -1.46
C PRO A 182 -1.70 10.50 0.02
N VAL A 183 -1.19 11.52 0.73
CA VAL A 183 -1.00 11.46 2.19
C VAL A 183 -2.36 11.40 2.89
N TRP A 184 -2.43 10.58 3.96
CA TRP A 184 -3.69 10.29 4.63
C TRP A 184 -3.49 10.05 6.10
N ASP A 185 -4.49 10.44 6.91
CA ASP A 185 -4.64 10.08 8.33
C ASP A 185 -3.49 10.51 9.26
N PHE A 186 -3.14 11.79 9.21
CA PHE A 186 -2.10 12.38 10.06
C PHE A 186 -2.61 12.79 11.45
N ASN A 187 -3.74 12.22 11.90
CA ASN A 187 -4.42 12.61 13.15
C ASN A 187 -3.61 12.33 14.40
N ILE A 188 -2.65 11.41 14.34
CA ILE A 188 -1.74 11.05 15.42
C ILE A 188 -0.30 11.56 15.21
N GLY A 189 -0.06 12.32 14.18
CA GLY A 189 1.22 12.99 13.92
C GLY A 189 1.45 14.22 14.82
N TYR A 190 2.55 14.90 14.56
CA TYR A 190 2.95 16.14 15.24
C TYR A 190 3.07 16.02 16.76
N GLY A 191 3.63 14.91 17.24
CA GLY A 191 3.89 14.66 18.66
C GLY A 191 2.64 14.39 19.52
N ARG A 192 1.47 14.27 18.92
CA ARG A 192 0.20 14.14 19.64
C ARG A 192 0.11 12.91 20.53
N GLN A 193 0.79 11.83 20.19
CA GLN A 193 0.71 10.55 20.91
C GLN A 193 1.89 10.30 21.87
N GLY A 194 2.94 11.12 21.83
CA GLY A 194 4.12 10.95 22.68
C GLY A 194 4.82 9.59 22.55
N ARG A 195 4.60 8.86 21.45
CA ARG A 195 5.14 7.53 21.22
C ARG A 195 6.46 7.53 20.47
N VAL A 196 6.71 8.57 19.71
CA VAL A 196 7.97 8.79 19.00
C VAL A 196 8.60 10.04 19.57
N PRO A 197 9.88 10.00 19.98
CA PRO A 197 10.61 11.20 20.34
C PRO A 197 10.55 12.18 19.15
N TRP A 198 10.32 13.46 19.44
CA TRP A 198 10.23 14.50 18.40
C TRP A 198 11.55 14.73 17.66
N ASP A 199 12.64 14.18 18.18
CA ASP A 199 14.01 14.29 17.69
C ASP A 199 14.55 12.96 17.11
N ASP A 200 13.68 11.99 16.84
CA ASP A 200 14.05 10.71 16.25
C ASP A 200 13.27 10.42 14.96
N TRP A 201 13.80 9.56 14.12
CA TRP A 201 13.15 9.10 12.88
C TRP A 201 12.09 8.05 13.19
N ILE A 202 11.06 7.96 12.35
CA ILE A 202 10.01 6.92 12.41
C ILE A 202 10.24 5.78 11.42
N ALA A 203 11.06 6.00 10.39
CA ALA A 203 11.42 5.00 9.38
C ALA A 203 12.51 4.05 9.87
#